data_9e1e83639ff7c9840537a2af02c579cd
#
_entry.id   9e1e83639ff7c9840537a2af02c579cd
#
_cell.length_a   1.000
_cell.length_b   1.000
_cell.length_c   1.000
_cell.angle_alpha   90.00
_cell.angle_beta   90.00
_cell.angle_gamma   90.00
#
_symmetry.space_group_name_H-M   'P 1'
#
loop_
_entity.id
_entity.type
_entity.pdbx_description
1 polymer ?
#
loop_
_entity_poly.entity_id
_entity_poly.type
_entity_poly.pdbx_seq_one_letter_code
_entity_poly.pdbx_strand_id
1 'polypeptide(L)'
;IHYYDLKEMINAKHIEILVAEVDNKIIGSGYARIEKAKPYLTHTHHAYLGFMYVHPAYRGKGINKKIIEGLMDWALTQNIRELRLDVYFNNISAISAYEKIGFSKHMIEMRLNLEE
;
A
#
# COMPACT_ATOMS: atom_id res chain seq x y z
N ILE A 1 6.80 -5.91 -18.14
CA ILE A 1 7.14 -5.53 -16.75
C ILE A 1 7.00 -6.77 -15.87
N HIS A 2 8.05 -7.06 -15.16
CA HIS A 2 8.08 -8.21 -14.26
C HIS A 2 7.71 -7.79 -12.84
N TYR A 3 6.70 -8.43 -12.26
CA TYR A 3 6.27 -8.19 -10.88
C TYR A 3 6.65 -9.40 -10.04
N TYR A 4 7.30 -9.16 -8.92
CA TYR A 4 7.69 -10.24 -8.02
C TYR A 4 7.76 -9.74 -6.57
N ASP A 5 7.72 -10.67 -5.63
CA ASP A 5 7.86 -10.33 -4.23
C ASP A 5 9.30 -10.52 -3.75
N LEU A 6 9.66 -9.79 -2.70
CA LEU A 6 10.96 -9.89 -2.05
C LEU A 6 10.91 -10.72 -0.77
N LYS A 7 9.87 -11.52 -0.62
CA LYS A 7 9.63 -12.29 0.60
C LYS A 7 10.78 -13.20 0.98
N GLU A 8 11.45 -13.78 -0.01
CA GLU A 8 12.61 -14.63 0.23
C GLU A 8 13.78 -13.87 0.83
N MET A 9 13.84 -12.56 0.58
CA MET A 9 14.90 -11.70 1.10
C MET A 9 14.56 -11.12 2.47
N ILE A 10 13.27 -11.12 2.83
CA ILE A 10 12.76 -10.52 4.06
C ILE A 10 11.98 -11.58 4.83
N ASN A 11 12.57 -12.47 5.44
CA ASN A 11 11.94 -13.59 6.15
C ASN A 11 10.95 -13.16 7.25
N ALA A 12 9.91 -12.39 6.87
CA ALA A 12 8.87 -11.88 7.76
C ALA A 12 7.49 -12.30 7.25
N LYS A 13 6.79 -13.11 8.03
CA LYS A 13 5.48 -13.66 7.62
C LYS A 13 4.35 -12.64 7.55
N HIS A 14 4.49 -11.50 8.22
CA HIS A 14 3.46 -10.48 8.34
C HIS A 14 3.65 -9.32 7.35
N ILE A 15 4.66 -9.42 6.49
CA ILE A 15 4.97 -8.38 5.51
C ILE A 15 5.10 -9.00 4.13
N GLU A 16 4.53 -8.34 3.15
CA GLU A 16 4.72 -8.67 1.74
C GLU A 16 5.25 -7.44 1.03
N ILE A 17 6.31 -7.61 0.24
CA ILE A 17 6.86 -6.53 -0.58
C ILE A 17 6.77 -6.95 -2.04
N LEU A 18 6.13 -6.11 -2.85
CA LEU A 18 6.04 -6.32 -4.29
C LEU A 18 6.84 -5.25 -5.02
N VAL A 19 7.54 -5.67 -6.05
CA VAL A 19 8.27 -4.78 -6.92
C VAL A 19 7.89 -5.02 -8.37
N ALA A 20 8.00 -3.97 -9.17
CA ALA A 20 7.87 -4.02 -10.62
C ALA A 20 9.25 -3.74 -11.21
N GLU A 21 9.67 -4.58 -12.15
CA GLU A 21 11.01 -4.51 -12.72
C GLU A 21 10.94 -4.49 -14.25
N VAL A 22 11.77 -3.65 -14.84
CA VAL A 22 11.99 -3.56 -16.27
C VAL A 22 13.50 -3.49 -16.51
N ASP A 23 14.03 -4.37 -17.36
CA ASP A 23 15.45 -4.40 -17.73
C ASP A 23 16.38 -4.36 -16.52
N ASN A 24 16.09 -5.19 -15.51
CA ASN A 24 16.86 -5.30 -14.27
C ASN A 24 16.83 -4.05 -13.38
N LYS A 25 15.88 -3.13 -13.63
CA LYS A 25 15.69 -1.95 -12.79
C LYS A 25 14.34 -1.99 -12.11
N ILE A 26 14.32 -1.72 -10.81
CA ILE A 26 13.08 -1.61 -10.07
C ILE A 26 12.44 -0.25 -10.39
N ILE A 27 11.25 -0.29 -10.95
CA ILE A 27 10.52 0.92 -11.36
C ILE A 27 9.31 1.20 -10.49
N GLY A 28 8.94 0.27 -9.62
CA GLY A 28 7.86 0.47 -8.69
C GLY A 28 7.98 -0.49 -7.53
N SER A 29 7.42 -0.11 -6.40
CA SER A 29 7.40 -0.95 -5.21
C SER A 29 6.26 -0.56 -4.28
N GLY A 30 5.87 -1.49 -3.44
CA GLY A 30 4.93 -1.26 -2.36
C GLY A 30 4.99 -2.42 -1.38
N TYR A 31 4.58 -2.17 -0.15
CA TYR A 31 4.48 -3.24 0.83
C TYR A 31 3.12 -3.24 1.51
N ALA A 32 2.77 -4.40 2.05
CA ALA A 32 1.63 -4.55 2.95
C ALA A 32 2.13 -5.16 4.24
N ARG A 33 1.68 -4.63 5.37
CA ARG A 33 2.01 -5.11 6.69
C ARG A 33 0.73 -5.44 7.45
N ILE A 34 0.63 -6.65 7.98
CA ILE A 34 -0.52 -7.05 8.78
C ILE A 34 -0.41 -6.38 10.14
N GLU A 35 -1.44 -5.65 10.53
CA GLU A 35 -1.54 -5.00 11.83
C GLU A 35 -2.75 -5.53 12.57
N LYS A 36 -2.59 -5.76 13.87
CA LYS A 36 -3.68 -6.17 14.74
C LYS A 36 -4.42 -4.95 15.24
N ALA A 37 -5.75 -5.01 15.23
CA ALA A 37 -6.57 -4.04 15.93
C ALA A 37 -6.44 -4.27 17.44
N LYS A 38 -6.83 -3.23 18.22
CA LYS A 38 -6.84 -3.35 19.67
C LYS A 38 -7.80 -4.46 20.10
N PRO A 39 -7.51 -5.18 21.20
CA PRO A 39 -8.29 -6.38 21.59
C PRO A 39 -9.79 -6.15 21.76
N TYR A 40 -10.21 -4.92 22.08
CA TYR A 40 -11.63 -4.63 22.29
C TYR A 40 -12.40 -4.28 21.02
N LEU A 41 -11.73 -4.28 19.87
CA LEU A 41 -12.38 -4.00 18.59
C LEU A 41 -12.86 -5.29 17.92
N THR A 42 -13.96 -5.19 17.18
CA THR A 42 -14.54 -6.35 16.49
C THR A 42 -13.67 -6.84 15.33
N HIS A 43 -12.93 -5.93 14.69
CA HIS A 43 -11.99 -6.30 13.63
C HIS A 43 -10.62 -6.54 14.23
N THR A 44 -10.06 -7.71 14.00
CA THR A 44 -8.81 -8.11 14.64
C THR A 44 -7.57 -7.74 13.84
N HIS A 45 -7.69 -7.66 12.50
CA HIS A 45 -6.53 -7.43 11.64
C HIS A 45 -6.91 -6.60 10.41
N HIS A 46 -5.94 -5.84 9.93
CA HIS A 46 -5.98 -5.20 8.63
C HIS A 46 -4.56 -5.19 8.05
N ALA A 47 -4.43 -4.91 6.77
CA ALA A 47 -3.13 -4.73 6.16
C ALA A 47 -2.91 -3.25 5.85
N TYR A 48 -1.80 -2.72 6.31
CA TYR A 48 -1.38 -1.35 6.04
C TYR A 48 -0.44 -1.34 4.83
N LEU A 49 -0.75 -0.53 3.84
CA LEU A 49 0.06 -0.37 2.65
C LEU A 49 0.98 0.83 2.79
N GLY A 50 2.25 0.64 2.47
CA GLY A 50 3.21 1.73 2.55
C GLY A 50 4.30 1.65 1.49
N PHE A 51 5.13 2.70 1.44
CA PHE A 51 6.22 2.84 0.48
C PHE A 51 5.79 2.61 -0.97
N MET A 52 4.57 3.09 -1.30
CA MET A 52 4.06 2.99 -2.67
C MET A 52 4.87 3.95 -3.55
N TYR A 53 5.66 3.38 -4.44
CA TYR A 53 6.55 4.14 -5.31
C TYR A 53 6.41 3.69 -6.75
N VAL A 54 6.38 4.64 -7.66
CA VAL A 54 6.51 4.38 -9.10
C VAL A 54 7.49 5.40 -9.67
N HIS A 55 8.49 4.89 -10.38
CA HIS A 55 9.47 5.73 -11.06
C HIS A 55 8.76 6.72 -11.99
N PRO A 56 9.13 8.02 -11.96
CA PRO A 56 8.41 9.05 -12.74
C PRO A 56 8.21 8.73 -14.21
N ALA A 57 9.19 8.09 -14.85
CA ALA A 57 9.10 7.73 -16.27
C ALA A 57 8.02 6.68 -16.56
N TYR A 58 7.54 5.99 -15.54
CA TYR A 58 6.56 4.90 -15.67
C TYR A 58 5.21 5.22 -15.05
N ARG A 59 5.00 6.44 -14.57
CA ARG A 59 3.73 6.85 -13.99
C ARG A 59 2.64 6.92 -15.05
N GLY A 60 1.40 6.69 -14.64
CA GLY A 60 0.26 6.72 -15.53
C GLY A 60 0.07 5.46 -16.37
N LYS A 61 0.84 4.39 -16.09
CA LYS A 61 0.78 3.13 -16.83
C LYS A 61 0.15 1.99 -16.02
N GLY A 62 -0.49 2.30 -14.91
CA GLY A 62 -1.17 1.31 -14.10
C GLY A 62 -0.27 0.44 -13.23
N ILE A 63 1.00 0.79 -13.07
CA ILE A 63 1.95 0.00 -12.27
C ILE A 63 1.54 -0.02 -10.80
N ASN A 64 1.19 1.13 -10.24
CA ASN A 64 0.76 1.20 -8.85
C ASN A 64 -0.50 0.36 -8.60
N LYS A 65 -1.45 0.40 -9.54
CA LYS A 65 -2.65 -0.41 -9.46
C LYS A 65 -2.31 -1.90 -9.44
N LYS A 66 -1.39 -2.35 -10.29
CA LYS A 66 -0.96 -3.74 -10.34
C LYS A 66 -0.29 -4.17 -9.03
N ILE A 67 0.54 -3.32 -8.46
CA ILE A 67 1.19 -3.60 -7.17
C ILE A 67 0.13 -3.72 -6.08
N ILE A 68 -0.82 -2.79 -6.01
CA ILE A 68 -1.90 -2.84 -5.03
C ILE A 68 -2.74 -4.10 -5.20
N GLU A 69 -3.08 -4.47 -6.43
CA GLU A 69 -3.83 -5.70 -6.69
C GLU A 69 -3.08 -6.93 -6.20
N GLY A 70 -1.78 -7.00 -6.41
CA GLY A 70 -0.96 -8.09 -5.90
C GLY A 70 -0.92 -8.13 -4.37
N LEU A 71 -0.85 -6.97 -3.72
CA LEU A 71 -0.89 -6.88 -2.25
C LEU A 71 -2.27 -7.26 -1.71
N MET A 72 -3.34 -6.90 -2.43
CA MET A 72 -4.70 -7.34 -2.08
C MET A 72 -4.81 -8.86 -2.12
N ASP A 73 -4.30 -9.48 -3.19
CA ASP A 73 -4.33 -10.93 -3.32
C ASP A 73 -3.59 -11.60 -2.17
N TRP A 74 -2.42 -11.08 -1.83
CA TRP A 74 -1.67 -11.61 -0.70
C TRP A 74 -2.46 -11.46 0.61
N ALA A 75 -3.05 -10.29 0.85
CA ALA A 75 -3.84 -10.06 2.07
C ALA A 75 -4.98 -11.05 2.18
N LEU A 76 -5.66 -11.35 1.07
CA LEU A 76 -6.73 -12.34 1.06
C LEU A 76 -6.22 -13.74 1.42
N THR A 77 -5.01 -14.12 0.98
CA THR A 77 -4.42 -15.39 1.37
C THR A 77 -4.15 -15.46 2.88
N GLN A 78 -3.98 -14.31 3.53
CA GLN A 78 -3.77 -14.20 4.97
C GLN A 78 -5.08 -13.99 5.74
N ASN A 79 -6.21 -14.14 5.07
CA ASN A 79 -7.53 -13.91 5.63
C ASN A 79 -7.74 -12.47 6.11
N ILE A 80 -7.09 -11.52 5.46
CA ILE A 80 -7.23 -10.10 5.71
C ILE A 80 -8.21 -9.52 4.68
N ARG A 81 -9.22 -8.78 5.15
CA ARG A 81 -10.27 -8.25 4.27
C ARG A 81 -10.33 -6.73 4.25
N GLU A 82 -9.44 -6.07 4.95
CA GLU A 82 -9.39 -4.61 4.97
C GLU A 82 -7.96 -4.14 4.71
N LEU A 83 -7.83 -3.20 3.78
CA LEU A 83 -6.56 -2.53 3.48
C LEU A 83 -6.68 -1.08 3.91
N ARG A 84 -5.61 -0.55 4.47
CA ARG A 84 -5.51 0.86 4.85
C ARG A 84 -4.25 1.46 4.28
N LEU A 85 -4.30 2.74 3.94
CA LEU A 85 -3.12 3.52 3.57
C LEU A 85 -3.33 4.95 4.03
N ASP A 86 -2.23 5.68 4.15
CA ASP A 86 -2.26 7.10 4.43
C ASP A 86 -1.82 7.86 3.19
N VAL A 87 -2.46 8.98 2.96
CA VAL A 87 -2.11 9.88 1.85
C VAL A 87 -2.32 11.31 2.31
N TYR A 88 -1.40 12.19 1.93
CA TYR A 88 -1.54 13.60 2.28
C TYR A 88 -2.79 14.19 1.63
N PHE A 89 -3.52 15.01 2.37
CA PHE A 89 -4.80 15.57 1.93
C PHE A 89 -4.70 16.39 0.65
N ASN A 90 -3.54 16.97 0.38
CA ASN A 90 -3.31 17.79 -0.81
C ASN A 90 -2.79 17.00 -2.01
N ASN A 91 -2.57 15.70 -1.85
CA ASN A 91 -2.14 14.83 -2.94
C ASN A 91 -3.37 14.32 -3.70
N ILE A 92 -4.02 15.23 -4.42
CA ILE A 92 -5.30 14.96 -5.06
C ILE A 92 -5.20 13.86 -6.11
N SER A 93 -4.12 13.83 -6.87
CA SER A 93 -3.95 12.80 -7.90
C SER A 93 -3.82 11.41 -7.30
N ALA A 94 -3.10 11.26 -6.19
CA ALA A 94 -2.99 9.98 -5.49
C ALA A 94 -4.33 9.56 -4.90
N ILE A 95 -5.04 10.48 -4.23
CA ILE A 95 -6.36 10.21 -3.66
C ILE A 95 -7.31 9.72 -4.75
N SER A 96 -7.34 10.41 -5.89
CA SER A 96 -8.19 10.03 -7.01
C SER A 96 -7.84 8.63 -7.53
N ALA A 97 -6.56 8.31 -7.63
CA ALA A 97 -6.10 7.00 -8.08
C ALA A 97 -6.53 5.89 -7.12
N TYR A 98 -6.39 6.12 -5.81
CA TYR A 98 -6.82 5.15 -4.81
C TYR A 98 -8.33 4.97 -4.79
N GLU A 99 -9.08 6.05 -4.94
CA GLU A 99 -10.55 5.96 -5.01
C GLU A 99 -11.01 5.15 -6.22
N LYS A 100 -10.33 5.24 -7.34
CA LYS A 100 -10.64 4.42 -8.52
C LYS A 100 -10.40 2.94 -8.29
N ILE A 101 -9.48 2.59 -7.41
CA ILE A 101 -9.24 1.19 -7.04
C ILE A 101 -10.32 0.68 -6.08
N GLY A 102 -10.93 1.56 -5.31
CA GLY A 102 -12.00 1.22 -4.37
C GLY A 102 -11.77 1.73 -2.96
N PHE A 103 -10.68 2.44 -2.70
CA PHE A 103 -10.47 3.04 -1.39
C PHE A 103 -11.44 4.19 -1.17
N SER A 104 -11.84 4.38 0.08
CA SER A 104 -12.64 5.53 0.48
C SER A 104 -11.92 6.29 1.59
N LYS A 105 -12.14 7.59 1.62
CA LYS A 105 -11.60 8.44 2.68
C LYS A 105 -12.24 8.04 4.01
N HIS A 106 -11.44 7.96 5.07
CA HIS A 106 -11.93 7.53 6.38
C HIS A 106 -11.63 8.54 7.47
N MET A 107 -10.38 9.00 7.59
CA MET A 107 -9.96 9.88 8.67
C MET A 107 -9.24 11.10 8.14
N ILE A 108 -9.27 12.18 8.94
CA ILE A 108 -8.49 13.38 8.68
C ILE A 108 -7.60 13.59 9.91
N GLU A 109 -6.31 13.73 9.69
CA GLU A 109 -5.38 14.14 10.73
C GLU A 109 -5.30 15.67 10.75
N MET A 110 -5.49 16.27 11.92
CA MET A 110 -5.44 17.72 12.08
C MET A 110 -4.29 18.06 12.99
N ARG A 111 -3.57 19.12 12.67
CA ARG A 111 -2.39 19.56 13.43
C ARG A 111 -2.49 21.04 13.74
N LEU A 112 -2.00 21.41 14.91
CA LEU A 112 -1.83 22.80 15.32
C LEU A 112 -0.40 22.96 15.84
N ASN A 113 0.38 23.80 15.19
CA ASN A 113 1.75 24.09 15.64
C ASN A 113 1.68 25.19 16.71
N LEU A 114 2.14 24.86 17.93
CA LEU A 114 2.13 25.80 19.05
C LEU A 114 3.41 26.63 19.12
N GLU A 115 4.41 26.33 18.29
CA GLU A 115 5.65 27.09 18.19
C GLU A 115 5.62 27.89 16.89
N GLU A 116 5.95 29.16 16.99
CA GLU A 116 6.01 30.07 15.86
C GLU A 116 7.27 29.87 15.03
#